data_2142c0ea575373a33e8268423fb0c9fa
#
_entry.id   2142c0ea575373a33e8268423fb0c9fa
#
_cell.length_a   1.000
_cell.length_b   1.000
_cell.length_c   1.000
_cell.angle_alpha   90.00
_cell.angle_beta   90.00
_cell.angle_gamma   90.00
#
_symmetry.space_group_name_H-M   'P 1'
#
loop_
_entity.id
_entity.type
_entity.pdbx_description
1 polymer ?
#
loop_
_entity_poly.entity_id
_entity_poly.type
_entity_poly.pdbx_seq_one_letter_code
_entity_poly.pdbx_strand_id
1 'polypeptide(L)'
;MKKGYEPKKLRKNIDYIKENYCFVDDNDVNKKDFEEKVIKLPDGTEIKLDKEMSLCPEILFHPEMINKTVGGIANTFCSSVSDIDHFMEQKFEWNDLIIAGGSSMFNGFIDRIKVEIGKYYGGKYKNRMKIIEVNKRNLMQFVGASTFSMNQIFKGLCTTKEEYNEYGPSTVHNKCFY
;
A
#
# COMPACT_ATOMS: atom_id res chain seq x y z
N MET A 1 2.15 -17.69 -22.18
CA MET A 1 0.89 -17.98 -22.94
C MET A 1 -0.21 -17.13 -22.34
N LYS A 2 -0.95 -16.34 -23.14
CA LYS A 2 -2.11 -15.59 -22.64
C LYS A 2 -3.22 -16.62 -22.41
N LYS A 3 -3.58 -16.88 -21.15
CA LYS A 3 -4.77 -17.65 -20.82
C LYS A 3 -5.97 -16.91 -21.45
N GLY A 4 -6.73 -17.56 -22.33
CA GLY A 4 -7.75 -16.95 -23.21
C GLY A 4 -9.02 -16.46 -22.50
N TYR A 5 -8.87 -15.65 -21.48
CA TYR A 5 -9.98 -15.05 -20.75
C TYR A 5 -10.41 -13.72 -21.35
N GLU A 6 -11.72 -13.50 -21.46
CA GLU A 6 -12.26 -12.21 -21.90
C GLU A 6 -11.99 -11.12 -20.84
N PRO A 7 -11.19 -10.07 -21.16
CA PRO A 7 -10.82 -9.05 -20.19
C PRO A 7 -12.01 -8.32 -19.54
N LYS A 8 -13.12 -8.18 -20.26
CA LYS A 8 -14.34 -7.53 -19.77
C LYS A 8 -15.02 -8.30 -18.64
N LYS A 9 -15.07 -9.64 -18.73
CA LYS A 9 -15.65 -10.48 -17.67
C LYS A 9 -14.77 -10.53 -16.43
N LEU A 10 -13.44 -10.62 -16.63
CA LEU A 10 -12.50 -10.62 -15.53
C LEU A 10 -12.50 -9.30 -14.74
N ARG A 11 -12.69 -8.17 -15.42
CA ARG A 11 -12.61 -6.84 -14.78
C ARG A 11 -13.58 -6.68 -13.61
N LYS A 12 -14.77 -7.28 -13.68
CA LYS A 12 -15.77 -7.24 -12.59
C LYS A 12 -15.37 -8.06 -11.37
N ASN A 13 -14.50 -9.04 -11.54
CA ASN A 13 -14.11 -9.99 -10.50
C ASN A 13 -12.67 -9.79 -10.03
N ILE A 14 -11.94 -8.79 -10.58
CA ILE A 14 -10.52 -8.55 -10.24
C ILE A 14 -10.34 -8.27 -8.75
N ASP A 15 -11.20 -7.47 -8.16
CA ASP A 15 -11.08 -7.12 -6.74
C ASP A 15 -11.33 -8.35 -5.87
N TYR A 16 -12.32 -9.18 -6.24
CA TYR A 16 -12.57 -10.45 -5.57
C TYR A 16 -11.34 -11.39 -5.65
N ILE A 17 -10.69 -11.47 -6.82
CA ILE A 17 -9.48 -12.28 -7.00
C ILE A 17 -8.35 -11.75 -6.13
N LYS A 18 -8.10 -10.45 -6.15
CA LYS A 18 -7.04 -9.80 -5.37
C LYS A 18 -7.23 -10.01 -3.87
N GLU A 19 -8.44 -9.82 -3.37
CA GLU A 19 -8.73 -9.90 -1.95
C GLU A 19 -8.71 -11.32 -1.39
N ASN A 20 -9.08 -12.32 -2.20
CA ASN A 20 -9.27 -13.69 -1.71
C ASN A 20 -8.18 -14.68 -2.11
N TYR A 21 -7.40 -14.37 -3.17
CA TYR A 21 -6.47 -15.35 -3.74
C TYR A 21 -5.05 -14.82 -3.91
N CYS A 22 -4.86 -13.50 -3.98
CA CYS A 22 -3.52 -12.94 -4.10
C CYS A 22 -2.80 -12.85 -2.76
N PHE A 23 -1.50 -13.07 -2.78
CA PHE A 23 -0.62 -13.02 -1.61
C PHE A 23 0.77 -12.55 -2.00
N VAL A 24 1.50 -11.98 -1.05
CA VAL A 24 2.90 -11.58 -1.20
C VAL A 24 3.78 -12.74 -0.76
N ASP A 25 4.72 -13.14 -1.59
CA ASP A 25 5.69 -14.18 -1.27
C ASP A 25 6.94 -13.58 -0.60
N ASP A 26 7.55 -14.35 0.32
CA ASP A 26 8.78 -13.95 1.02
C ASP A 26 10.03 -14.03 0.14
N ASN A 27 9.96 -14.81 -0.93
CA ASN A 27 11.08 -15.11 -1.82
C ASN A 27 10.80 -14.66 -3.25
N ASP A 28 11.87 -14.68 -4.06
CA ASP A 28 11.82 -14.38 -5.47
C ASP A 28 10.79 -15.28 -6.19
N VAL A 29 9.71 -14.67 -6.62
CA VAL A 29 8.56 -15.33 -7.30
C VAL A 29 9.00 -16.13 -8.53
N ASN A 30 10.15 -15.78 -9.12
CA ASN A 30 10.66 -16.45 -10.31
C ASN A 30 11.24 -17.84 -10.03
N LYS A 31 11.43 -18.21 -8.77
CA LYS A 31 12.10 -19.46 -8.36
C LYS A 31 11.17 -20.54 -7.83
N LYS A 32 9.88 -20.26 -7.69
CA LYS A 32 8.93 -21.24 -7.16
C LYS A 32 8.04 -21.81 -8.27
N ASP A 33 7.84 -23.13 -8.21
CA ASP A 33 6.77 -23.78 -8.94
C ASP A 33 5.46 -23.53 -8.18
N PHE A 34 4.54 -22.85 -8.83
CA PHE A 34 3.20 -22.61 -8.28
C PHE A 34 2.24 -23.69 -8.78
N GLU A 35 1.49 -24.29 -7.86
CA GLU A 35 0.41 -25.19 -8.24
C GLU A 35 -0.74 -24.39 -8.86
N GLU A 36 -1.22 -24.87 -10.01
CA GLU A 36 -2.40 -24.31 -10.65
C GLU A 36 -3.63 -24.51 -9.74
N LYS A 37 -4.30 -23.42 -9.41
CA LYS A 37 -5.51 -23.42 -8.61
C LYS A 37 -6.72 -23.05 -9.46
N VAL A 38 -7.71 -23.94 -9.50
CA VAL A 38 -9.01 -23.62 -10.11
C VAL A 38 -9.85 -22.88 -9.08
N ILE A 39 -10.29 -21.68 -9.43
CA ILE A 39 -11.15 -20.86 -8.58
C ILE A 39 -12.48 -20.58 -9.28
N LYS A 40 -13.54 -20.56 -8.49
CA LYS A 40 -14.88 -20.21 -8.95
C LYS A 40 -15.19 -18.78 -8.54
N LEU A 41 -15.49 -17.95 -9.52
CA LEU A 41 -15.83 -16.54 -9.32
C LEU A 41 -17.29 -16.39 -8.86
N PRO A 42 -17.68 -15.22 -8.29
CA PRO A 42 -19.04 -14.96 -7.86
C PRO A 42 -20.10 -15.09 -8.95
N ASP A 43 -19.72 -14.90 -10.22
CA ASP A 43 -20.59 -15.07 -11.40
C ASP A 43 -20.67 -16.53 -11.88
N GLY A 44 -20.06 -17.48 -11.16
CA GLY A 44 -20.02 -18.89 -11.49
C GLY A 44 -18.93 -19.27 -12.50
N THR A 45 -18.17 -18.33 -13.05
CA THR A 45 -17.08 -18.62 -13.99
C THR A 45 -15.92 -19.29 -13.25
N GLU A 46 -15.38 -20.36 -13.83
CA GLU A 46 -14.16 -21.00 -13.33
C GLU A 46 -12.95 -20.49 -14.08
N ILE A 47 -11.93 -20.11 -13.32
CA ILE A 47 -10.64 -19.67 -13.85
C ILE A 47 -9.50 -20.44 -13.19
N LYS A 48 -8.40 -20.57 -13.92
CA LYS A 48 -7.17 -21.21 -13.45
C LYS A 48 -6.12 -20.15 -13.21
N LEU A 49 -5.65 -20.05 -11.99
CA LEU A 49 -4.58 -19.16 -11.57
C LEU A 49 -3.40 -19.98 -11.03
N ASP A 50 -2.21 -19.50 -11.28
CA ASP A 50 -0.98 -20.03 -10.71
C ASP A 50 -0.13 -18.89 -10.15
N LYS A 51 0.99 -18.57 -10.76
CA LYS A 51 1.90 -17.50 -10.37
C LYS A 51 1.29 -16.09 -10.42
N GLU A 52 0.20 -15.88 -11.13
CA GLU A 52 -0.47 -14.58 -11.18
C GLU A 52 -0.95 -14.13 -9.79
N MET A 53 -1.25 -15.08 -8.90
CA MET A 53 -1.67 -14.77 -7.53
C MET A 53 -0.56 -14.08 -6.72
N SER A 54 0.69 -14.40 -6.96
CA SER A 54 1.84 -13.78 -6.31
C SER A 54 2.43 -12.62 -7.14
N LEU A 55 2.46 -12.74 -8.47
CA LEU A 55 2.99 -11.67 -9.33
C LEU A 55 2.17 -10.39 -9.26
N CYS A 56 0.87 -10.46 -9.02
CA CYS A 56 0.01 -9.29 -8.94
C CYS A 56 0.44 -8.33 -7.82
N PRO A 57 0.59 -8.74 -6.56
CA PRO A 57 1.07 -7.85 -5.50
C PRO A 57 2.57 -7.59 -5.56
N GLU A 58 3.38 -8.41 -6.24
CA GLU A 58 4.83 -8.20 -6.39
C GLU A 58 5.15 -6.87 -7.09
N ILE A 59 4.27 -6.38 -7.94
CA ILE A 59 4.37 -5.06 -8.58
C ILE A 59 4.52 -3.92 -7.55
N LEU A 60 4.01 -4.07 -6.34
CA LEU A 60 4.17 -3.07 -5.27
C LEU A 60 5.63 -2.95 -4.82
N PHE A 61 6.39 -4.02 -4.90
CA PHE A 61 7.80 -4.10 -4.53
C PHE A 61 8.72 -3.89 -5.73
N HIS A 62 8.28 -4.35 -6.92
CA HIS A 62 9.01 -4.35 -8.18
C HIS A 62 8.20 -3.71 -9.33
N PRO A 63 7.95 -2.38 -9.28
CA PRO A 63 7.14 -1.69 -10.30
C PRO A 63 7.78 -1.68 -11.69
N GLU A 64 9.07 -1.98 -11.80
CA GLU A 64 9.77 -2.20 -13.07
C GLU A 64 9.17 -3.37 -13.88
N MET A 65 8.48 -4.31 -13.26
CA MET A 65 7.76 -5.40 -13.94
C MET A 65 6.67 -4.89 -14.90
N ILE A 66 6.19 -3.67 -14.68
CA ILE A 66 5.20 -2.99 -15.53
C ILE A 66 5.78 -1.72 -16.18
N ASN A 67 7.11 -1.70 -16.39
CA ASN A 67 7.84 -0.59 -17.00
C ASN A 67 7.67 0.75 -16.27
N LYS A 68 7.54 0.74 -14.96
CA LYS A 68 7.58 1.95 -14.13
C LYS A 68 8.99 2.15 -13.58
N THR A 69 9.48 3.38 -13.65
CA THR A 69 10.82 3.77 -13.19
C THR A 69 10.86 4.24 -11.73
N VAL A 70 9.74 4.16 -11.04
CA VAL A 70 9.63 4.49 -9.61
C VAL A 70 10.13 3.35 -8.75
N GLY A 71 10.66 3.65 -7.59
CA GLY A 71 11.04 2.63 -6.61
C GLY A 71 9.82 1.88 -6.06
N GLY A 72 10.01 0.62 -5.65
CA GLY A 72 9.01 -0.13 -4.92
C GLY A 72 8.66 0.51 -3.58
N ILE A 73 7.57 0.08 -2.98
CA ILE A 73 7.01 0.69 -1.76
C ILE A 73 8.03 0.77 -0.62
N ALA A 74 8.85 -0.25 -0.42
CA ALA A 74 9.88 -0.24 0.61
C ALA A 74 11.00 0.77 0.30
N ASN A 75 11.43 0.86 -0.96
CA ASN A 75 12.44 1.83 -1.38
C ASN A 75 11.93 3.26 -1.23
N THR A 76 10.70 3.52 -1.66
CA THR A 76 10.06 4.85 -1.53
C THR A 76 9.97 5.25 -0.07
N PHE A 77 9.56 4.34 0.80
CA PHE A 77 9.53 4.56 2.22
C PHE A 77 10.93 4.90 2.77
N CYS A 78 11.93 4.08 2.49
CA CYS A 78 13.29 4.31 2.99
C CYS A 78 13.90 5.63 2.49
N SER A 79 13.63 6.00 1.22
CA SER A 79 14.09 7.28 0.68
C SER A 79 13.43 8.46 1.39
N SER A 80 12.11 8.42 1.58
CA SER A 80 11.39 9.49 2.30
C SER A 80 11.92 9.70 3.71
N VAL A 81 12.33 8.62 4.36
CA VAL A 81 12.94 8.67 5.68
C VAL A 81 14.30 9.31 5.65
N SER A 82 15.15 8.87 4.70
CA SER A 82 16.48 9.43 4.56
C SER A 82 16.43 10.93 4.24
N ASP A 83 15.42 11.37 3.49
CA ASP A 83 15.19 12.79 3.19
C ASP A 83 14.82 13.57 4.46
N ILE A 84 13.99 13.01 5.33
CA ILE A 84 13.62 13.60 6.61
C ILE A 84 14.86 13.70 7.53
N ASP A 85 15.66 12.64 7.64
CA ASP A 85 16.89 12.62 8.44
C ASP A 85 17.86 13.70 7.98
N HIS A 86 17.99 13.89 6.67
CA HIS A 86 18.83 14.91 6.09
C HIS A 86 18.31 16.34 6.38
N PHE A 87 17.00 16.54 6.24
CA PHE A 87 16.37 17.84 6.47
C PHE A 87 16.40 18.28 7.94
N MET A 88 16.19 17.33 8.86
CA MET A 88 16.11 17.59 10.30
C MET A 88 17.49 17.67 10.99
N GLU A 89 18.59 17.36 10.26
CA GLU A 89 19.95 17.23 10.82
C GLU A 89 20.03 16.32 12.06
N GLN A 90 19.03 15.50 12.27
CA GLN A 90 18.91 14.57 13.38
C GLN A 90 18.54 13.18 12.85
N LYS A 91 19.19 12.16 13.39
CA LYS A 91 18.78 10.78 13.11
C LYS A 91 17.41 10.52 13.73
N PHE A 92 16.42 10.32 12.89
CA PHE A 92 15.08 9.97 13.33
C PHE A 92 15.12 8.59 14.01
N GLU A 93 14.75 8.52 15.27
CA GLU A 93 14.61 7.23 15.94
C GLU A 93 13.27 6.61 15.56
N TRP A 94 13.35 5.64 14.65
CA TRP A 94 12.20 4.89 14.17
C TRP A 94 11.78 3.87 15.21
N ASN A 95 10.74 4.15 15.91
CA ASN A 95 10.21 3.19 16.86
C ASN A 95 8.97 2.47 16.33
N ASP A 96 8.09 3.18 15.63
CA ASP A 96 6.80 2.63 15.26
C ASP A 96 6.43 2.96 13.80
N LEU A 97 6.14 1.92 13.02
CA LEU A 97 5.62 2.02 11.66
C LEU A 97 4.17 1.53 11.62
N ILE A 98 3.26 2.40 11.25
CA ILE A 98 1.86 2.05 11.03
C ILE A 98 1.62 1.85 9.54
N ILE A 99 1.07 0.70 9.17
CA ILE A 99 0.71 0.37 7.80
C ILE A 99 -0.81 0.32 7.67
N ALA A 100 -1.35 1.06 6.70
CA ALA A 100 -2.78 1.13 6.42
C ALA A 100 -3.06 1.03 4.92
N GLY A 101 -4.32 0.78 4.58
CA GLY A 101 -4.80 0.70 3.19
C GLY A 101 -5.09 -0.71 2.71
N GLY A 102 -5.91 -0.83 1.67
CA GLY A 102 -6.39 -2.12 1.16
C GLY A 102 -5.28 -3.05 0.69
N SER A 103 -4.29 -2.54 -0.03
CA SER A 103 -3.16 -3.35 -0.53
C SER A 103 -2.29 -3.93 0.59
N SER A 104 -2.29 -3.34 1.77
CA SER A 104 -1.57 -3.91 2.92
C SER A 104 -2.22 -5.18 3.48
N MET A 105 -3.46 -5.48 3.06
CA MET A 105 -4.21 -6.67 3.51
C MET A 105 -3.74 -7.96 2.84
N PHE A 106 -2.95 -7.89 1.77
CA PHE A 106 -2.39 -9.09 1.17
C PHE A 106 -1.66 -9.94 2.21
N ASN A 107 -1.93 -11.24 2.18
CA ASN A 107 -1.23 -12.19 3.04
C ASN A 107 0.28 -12.12 2.75
N GLY A 108 1.14 -12.14 3.77
CA GLY A 108 2.59 -12.00 3.64
C GLY A 108 3.10 -10.57 3.43
N PHE A 109 2.24 -9.57 3.23
CA PHE A 109 2.66 -8.19 2.95
C PHE A 109 3.53 -7.58 4.05
N ILE A 110 3.13 -7.75 5.31
CA ILE A 110 3.86 -7.18 6.46
C ILE A 110 5.25 -7.80 6.59
N ASP A 111 5.35 -9.11 6.43
CA ASP A 111 6.63 -9.83 6.57
C ASP A 111 7.57 -9.44 5.42
N ARG A 112 7.04 -9.31 4.20
CA ARG A 112 7.82 -8.83 3.08
C ARG A 112 8.33 -7.40 3.28
N ILE A 113 7.52 -6.47 3.77
CA ILE A 113 7.96 -5.10 4.10
C ILE A 113 9.09 -5.11 5.13
N LYS A 114 8.99 -5.94 6.19
CA LYS A 114 10.06 -6.08 7.18
C LYS A 114 11.37 -6.52 6.54
N VAL A 115 11.30 -7.50 5.64
CA VAL A 115 12.48 -8.02 4.92
C VAL A 115 13.10 -6.95 4.02
N GLU A 116 12.29 -6.26 3.20
CA GLU A 116 12.79 -5.27 2.24
C GLU A 116 13.41 -4.04 2.94
N ILE A 117 12.77 -3.53 3.99
CA ILE A 117 13.34 -2.45 4.80
C ILE A 117 14.63 -2.91 5.49
N GLY A 118 14.65 -4.16 5.98
CA GLY A 118 15.84 -4.74 6.59
C GLY A 118 17.03 -4.85 5.62
N LYS A 119 16.79 -5.14 4.35
CA LYS A 119 17.82 -5.13 3.30
C LYS A 119 18.37 -3.73 3.07
N TYR A 120 17.52 -2.71 3.00
CA TYR A 120 17.93 -1.34 2.76
C TYR A 120 18.86 -0.80 3.86
N TYR A 121 18.56 -1.06 5.11
CA TYR A 121 19.34 -0.56 6.25
C TYR A 121 20.43 -1.50 6.74
N GLY A 122 20.73 -2.59 5.99
CA GLY A 122 21.83 -3.49 6.30
C GLY A 122 21.71 -4.20 7.65
N GLY A 123 20.49 -4.51 8.09
CA GLY A 123 20.22 -5.24 9.32
C GLY A 123 20.33 -4.43 10.62
N LYS A 124 20.88 -3.22 10.60
CA LYS A 124 21.03 -2.36 11.78
C LYS A 124 19.71 -1.95 12.43
N TYR A 125 18.64 -1.94 11.65
CA TYR A 125 17.30 -1.50 12.09
C TYR A 125 16.31 -2.65 12.36
N LYS A 126 16.71 -3.90 12.09
CA LYS A 126 15.84 -5.07 12.27
C LYS A 126 15.23 -5.17 13.68
N ASN A 127 15.94 -4.66 14.69
CA ASN A 127 15.51 -4.73 16.10
C ASN A 127 14.96 -3.41 16.64
N ARG A 128 14.96 -2.32 15.84
CA ARG A 128 14.51 -0.99 16.29
C ARG A 128 13.15 -0.61 15.73
N MET A 129 12.78 -1.14 14.57
CA MET A 129 11.51 -0.80 13.94
C MET A 129 10.42 -1.80 14.35
N LYS A 130 9.40 -1.30 15.02
CA LYS A 130 8.22 -2.08 15.39
C LYS A 130 7.10 -1.72 14.40
N ILE A 131 6.60 -2.71 13.68
CA ILE A 131 5.40 -2.53 12.87
C ILE A 131 4.19 -2.76 13.80
N ILE A 132 3.37 -1.71 13.94
CA ILE A 132 2.13 -1.79 14.68
C ILE A 132 1.08 -2.42 13.77
N GLU A 133 0.74 -3.65 14.06
CA GLU A 133 -0.30 -4.36 13.33
C GLU A 133 -1.68 -3.97 13.87
N VAL A 134 -2.50 -3.41 12.98
CA VAL A 134 -3.87 -3.00 13.32
C VAL A 134 -4.86 -3.86 12.55
N ASN A 135 -5.85 -4.36 13.28
CA ASN A 135 -6.96 -5.07 12.67
C ASN A 135 -7.75 -4.15 11.73
N LYS A 136 -8.21 -4.69 10.58
CA LYS A 136 -8.97 -3.94 9.58
C LYS A 136 -8.25 -2.66 9.10
N ARG A 137 -6.94 -2.77 8.89
CA ARG A 137 -6.08 -1.65 8.42
C ARG A 137 -6.52 -1.06 7.07
N ASN A 138 -7.33 -1.77 6.30
CA ASN A 138 -8.00 -1.24 5.10
C ASN A 138 -9.02 -0.13 5.41
N LEU A 139 -9.58 -0.09 6.62
CA LEU A 139 -10.55 0.91 7.06
C LEU A 139 -9.93 2.02 7.92
N MET A 140 -8.66 1.93 8.27
CA MET A 140 -8.02 2.87 9.21
C MET A 140 -8.10 4.32 8.76
N GLN A 141 -7.94 4.58 7.47
CA GLN A 141 -8.02 5.93 6.92
C GLN A 141 -9.42 6.53 7.13
N PHE A 142 -10.47 5.73 6.89
CA PHE A 142 -11.85 6.16 7.14
C PHE A 142 -12.12 6.39 8.62
N VAL A 143 -11.70 5.46 9.48
CA VAL A 143 -11.86 5.57 10.93
C VAL A 143 -11.11 6.78 11.47
N GLY A 144 -9.86 6.97 11.03
CA GLY A 144 -9.05 8.13 11.42
C GLY A 144 -9.69 9.45 10.99
N ALA A 145 -10.13 9.56 9.74
CA ALA A 145 -10.82 10.74 9.24
C ALA A 145 -12.13 11.01 10.00
N SER A 146 -12.91 9.98 10.29
CA SER A 146 -14.14 10.09 11.09
C SER A 146 -13.84 10.60 12.50
N THR A 147 -12.85 10.01 13.18
CA THR A 147 -12.45 10.44 14.51
C THR A 147 -11.93 11.88 14.52
N PHE A 148 -11.11 12.23 13.52
CA PHE A 148 -10.57 13.57 13.37
C PHE A 148 -11.67 14.61 13.11
N SER A 149 -12.67 14.28 12.31
CA SER A 149 -13.80 15.18 12.00
C SER A 149 -14.66 15.52 13.23
N MET A 150 -14.62 14.69 14.27
CA MET A 150 -15.31 14.97 15.54
C MET A 150 -14.54 15.96 16.43
N ASN A 151 -13.29 16.24 16.11
CA ASN A 151 -12.49 17.18 16.88
C ASN A 151 -12.91 18.62 16.60
N GLN A 152 -12.96 19.47 17.63
CA GLN A 152 -13.33 20.89 17.48
C GLN A 152 -12.37 21.66 16.54
N ILE A 153 -11.11 21.26 16.48
CA ILE A 153 -10.09 21.86 15.61
C ILE A 153 -10.43 21.64 14.13
N PHE A 154 -11.11 20.55 13.79
CA PHE A 154 -11.44 20.20 12.40
C PHE A 154 -12.20 21.33 11.66
N LYS A 155 -13.14 21.98 12.35
CA LYS A 155 -13.92 23.10 11.76
C LYS A 155 -13.03 24.26 11.32
N GLY A 156 -11.98 24.56 12.07
CA GLY A 156 -11.02 25.61 11.73
C GLY A 156 -10.09 25.26 10.54
N LEU A 157 -9.92 23.96 10.27
CA LEU A 157 -9.12 23.47 9.14
C LEU A 157 -9.93 23.37 7.84
N CYS A 158 -11.27 23.38 7.93
CA CYS A 158 -12.13 23.36 6.75
C CYS A 158 -12.11 24.71 6.04
N THR A 159 -12.08 24.71 4.72
CA THR A 159 -12.36 25.89 3.91
C THR A 159 -13.86 26.03 3.76
N THR A 160 -14.43 27.14 4.26
CA THR A 160 -15.86 27.41 4.10
C THR A 160 -16.15 27.94 2.70
N LYS A 161 -17.43 27.90 2.32
CA LYS A 161 -17.87 28.47 1.03
C LYS A 161 -17.63 29.97 0.97
N GLU A 162 -17.82 30.67 2.08
CA GLU A 162 -17.58 32.10 2.23
C GLU A 162 -16.11 32.44 2.03
N GLU A 163 -15.22 31.74 2.71
CA GLU A 163 -13.77 31.90 2.56
C GLU A 163 -13.32 31.64 1.12
N TYR A 164 -13.86 30.55 0.50
CA TYR A 164 -13.53 30.25 -0.89
C TYR A 164 -14.00 31.35 -1.85
N ASN A 165 -15.19 31.91 -1.62
CA ASN A 165 -15.72 32.99 -2.45
C ASN A 165 -14.92 34.29 -2.29
N GLU A 166 -14.39 34.56 -1.10
CA GLU A 166 -13.62 35.76 -0.78
C GLU A 166 -12.17 35.66 -1.30
N TYR A 167 -11.49 34.55 -1.02
CA TYR A 167 -10.05 34.39 -1.30
C TYR A 167 -9.75 33.50 -2.52
N GLY A 168 -10.76 32.87 -3.10
CA GLY A 168 -10.61 32.00 -4.27
C GLY A 168 -9.81 30.72 -3.99
N PRO A 169 -9.31 30.04 -5.06
CA PRO A 169 -8.61 28.76 -4.95
C PRO A 169 -7.34 28.82 -4.09
N SER A 170 -6.74 29.98 -3.89
CA SER A 170 -5.52 30.18 -3.08
C SER A 170 -5.71 29.84 -1.60
N THR A 171 -6.95 29.75 -1.11
CA THR A 171 -7.28 29.32 0.26
C THR A 171 -6.71 27.96 0.60
N VAL A 172 -6.55 27.06 -0.40
CA VAL A 172 -5.94 25.74 -0.22
C VAL A 172 -4.53 25.85 0.32
N HIS A 173 -3.72 26.82 -0.14
CA HIS A 173 -2.34 27.01 0.29
C HIS A 173 -2.22 27.48 1.74
N ASN A 174 -3.28 28.08 2.28
CA ASN A 174 -3.30 28.57 3.66
C ASN A 174 -3.74 27.52 4.67
N LYS A 175 -4.58 26.55 4.25
CA LYS A 175 -5.19 25.57 5.16
C LYS A 175 -4.74 24.13 4.92
N CYS A 176 -4.26 23.80 3.73
CA CYS A 176 -3.72 22.47 3.42
C CYS A 176 -2.19 22.51 3.46
N PHE A 177 -1.61 21.73 4.35
CA PHE A 177 -0.17 21.53 4.41
C PHE A 177 0.23 20.48 3.36
N TYR A 178 1.27 20.79 2.60
CA TYR A 178 1.90 19.88 1.65
C TYR A 178 3.05 19.15 2.30
#